data_df31b84fa7db227b5ef168e235fa7f28
#
_entry.id   df31b84fa7db227b5ef168e235fa7f28
#
_cell.length_a   1.000
_cell.length_b   1.000
_cell.length_c   1.000
_cell.angle_alpha   90.00
_cell.angle_beta   90.00
_cell.angle_gamma   90.00
#
_symmetry.space_group_name_H-M   'P 1'
#
loop_
_entity.id
_entity.type
_entity.pdbx_description
1 polymer ?
#
loop_
_entity_poly.entity_id
_entity_poly.type
_entity_poly.pdbx_seq_one_letter_code
_entity_poly.pdbx_strand_id
1 'polypeptide(L)'
;SSDLILPTEEESKQFLLSSDREKRAKLIDEVLKREEFVDYWTYRWSDLFLLSGERLRPKALDAFSGWIRKQVEQNTAWDEFARKVILATGNSYENGAVNFYALHQDPLDTAETVSMAFMGMAINCARCHDHPLEKWTNNDYYGMANLFSRVRAKGWGGDFRNGDGNRDVYVVERGELIQPRLGEPQPPRPLQGEPVSFESTEDRREHLVDWLVSEDNAYFWKAITNRVWAFFLGVGIVENVD
;
A
#
# COMPACT_ATOMS: atom_id res chain seq x y z
N SER A 1 7.82 -15.91 -12.22
CA SER A 1 8.26 -15.77 -13.61
C SER A 1 7.48 -14.61 -14.21
N SER A 2 8.10 -13.44 -14.27
CA SER A 2 7.55 -12.28 -15.00
C SER A 2 7.71 -12.55 -16.48
N ASP A 3 6.84 -13.37 -17.03
CA ASP A 3 6.78 -13.56 -18.46
C ASP A 3 6.18 -12.31 -19.09
N LEU A 4 7.05 -11.34 -19.37
CA LEU A 4 6.80 -10.32 -20.36
C LEU A 4 6.55 -11.08 -21.67
N ILE A 5 5.28 -11.33 -21.97
CA ILE A 5 4.93 -12.06 -23.18
C ILE A 5 5.21 -11.11 -24.35
N LEU A 6 6.27 -11.45 -25.06
CA LEU A 6 6.55 -10.80 -26.34
C LEU A 6 5.40 -11.09 -27.32
N PRO A 7 5.10 -10.15 -28.22
CA PRO A 7 4.10 -10.41 -29.24
C PRO A 7 4.51 -11.63 -30.06
N THR A 8 3.55 -12.43 -30.44
CA THR A 8 3.76 -13.56 -31.35
C THR A 8 4.20 -13.05 -32.73
N GLU A 9 4.78 -13.94 -33.54
CA GLU A 9 5.14 -13.61 -34.92
C GLU A 9 3.93 -13.16 -35.72
N GLU A 10 2.79 -13.80 -35.50
CA GLU A 10 1.52 -13.49 -36.18
C GLU A 10 0.98 -12.13 -35.76
N GLU A 11 0.93 -11.81 -34.46
CA GLU A 11 0.52 -10.49 -33.97
C GLU A 11 1.42 -9.39 -34.52
N SER A 12 2.73 -9.62 -34.56
CA SER A 12 3.70 -8.68 -35.12
C SER A 12 3.47 -8.44 -36.62
N LYS A 13 3.25 -9.49 -37.39
CA LYS A 13 2.94 -9.39 -38.84
C LYS A 13 1.63 -8.64 -39.09
N GLN A 14 0.57 -8.99 -38.37
CA GLN A 14 -0.73 -8.33 -38.49
C GLN A 14 -0.65 -6.84 -38.19
N PHE A 15 0.06 -6.46 -37.12
CA PHE A 15 0.24 -5.06 -36.76
C PHE A 15 1.08 -4.30 -37.81
N LEU A 16 2.18 -4.87 -38.29
CA LEU A 16 3.07 -4.22 -39.26
C LEU A 16 2.38 -4.05 -40.61
N LEU A 17 1.67 -5.07 -41.08
CA LEU A 17 1.02 -5.08 -42.40
C LEU A 17 -0.31 -4.31 -42.42
N SER A 18 -0.91 -4.03 -41.26
CA SER A 18 -2.16 -3.28 -41.19
C SER A 18 -2.00 -1.85 -41.69
N SER A 19 -2.86 -1.42 -42.59
CA SER A 19 -3.02 -0.05 -43.07
C SER A 19 -3.94 0.81 -42.21
N ASP A 20 -4.52 0.25 -41.16
CA ASP A 20 -5.43 0.93 -40.26
C ASP A 20 -4.69 2.05 -39.50
N ARG A 21 -5.17 3.28 -39.61
CA ARG A 21 -4.58 4.45 -38.92
C ARG A 21 -4.72 4.38 -37.41
N GLU A 22 -5.73 3.65 -36.93
CA GLU A 22 -6.02 3.48 -35.48
C GLU A 22 -5.42 2.19 -34.90
N LYS A 23 -4.62 1.44 -35.66
CA LYS A 23 -4.07 0.14 -35.25
C LYS A 23 -3.34 0.19 -33.89
N ARG A 24 -2.66 1.31 -33.59
CA ARG A 24 -1.95 1.47 -32.31
C ARG A 24 -2.94 1.62 -31.14
N ALA A 25 -3.98 2.43 -31.28
CA ALA A 25 -5.00 2.61 -30.25
C ALA A 25 -5.73 1.29 -29.99
N LYS A 26 -6.14 0.59 -31.06
CA LYS A 26 -6.79 -0.73 -30.94
C LYS A 26 -5.88 -1.76 -30.24
N LEU A 27 -4.58 -1.81 -30.58
CA LEU A 27 -3.65 -2.70 -29.91
C LEU A 27 -3.50 -2.37 -28.42
N ILE A 28 -3.44 -1.08 -28.05
CA ILE A 28 -3.41 -0.67 -26.65
C ILE A 28 -4.66 -1.18 -25.91
N ASP A 29 -5.85 -0.97 -26.49
CA ASP A 29 -7.12 -1.41 -25.89
C ASP A 29 -7.20 -2.95 -25.75
N GLU A 30 -6.58 -3.68 -26.66
CA GLU A 30 -6.50 -5.14 -26.60
C GLU A 30 -5.53 -5.61 -25.53
N VAL A 31 -4.33 -5.00 -25.45
CA VAL A 31 -3.31 -5.38 -24.46
C VAL A 31 -3.77 -5.07 -23.03
N LEU A 32 -4.45 -3.94 -22.82
CA LEU A 32 -5.02 -3.59 -21.51
C LEU A 32 -6.09 -4.55 -20.99
N LYS A 33 -6.67 -5.37 -21.87
CA LYS A 33 -7.68 -6.38 -21.50
C LYS A 33 -7.08 -7.77 -21.25
N ARG A 34 -5.80 -7.96 -21.50
CA ARG A 34 -5.12 -9.25 -21.35
C ARG A 34 -4.95 -9.62 -19.88
N GLU A 35 -4.96 -10.91 -19.61
CA GLU A 35 -4.73 -11.46 -18.27
C GLU A 35 -3.32 -11.10 -17.77
N GLU A 36 -2.34 -11.08 -18.65
CA GLU A 36 -0.96 -10.71 -18.37
C GLU A 36 -0.82 -9.26 -17.85
N PHE A 37 -1.68 -8.36 -18.28
CA PHE A 37 -1.76 -7.00 -17.71
C PHE A 37 -2.18 -7.05 -16.24
N VAL A 38 -3.19 -7.85 -15.93
CA VAL A 38 -3.67 -8.04 -14.56
C VAL A 38 -2.59 -8.71 -13.71
N ASP A 39 -1.92 -9.75 -14.22
CA ASP A 39 -0.84 -10.46 -13.54
C ASP A 39 0.32 -9.52 -13.20
N TYR A 40 0.75 -8.72 -14.18
CA TYR A 40 1.82 -7.75 -14.01
C TYR A 40 1.53 -6.72 -12.93
N TRP A 41 0.35 -6.08 -12.97
CA TRP A 41 -0.01 -5.07 -11.99
C TRP A 41 -0.30 -5.67 -10.62
N THR A 42 -0.84 -6.89 -10.56
CA THR A 42 -0.99 -7.63 -9.30
C THR A 42 0.37 -7.87 -8.65
N TYR A 43 1.37 -8.28 -9.43
CA TYR A 43 2.73 -8.44 -8.94
C TYR A 43 3.31 -7.11 -8.44
N ARG A 44 3.17 -6.02 -9.21
CA ARG A 44 3.70 -4.70 -8.84
C ARG A 44 3.09 -4.14 -7.56
N TRP A 45 1.79 -4.26 -7.41
CA TRP A 45 1.14 -3.82 -6.17
C TRP A 45 1.45 -4.75 -5.00
N SER A 46 1.61 -6.05 -5.22
CA SER A 46 2.06 -6.98 -4.19
C SER A 46 3.48 -6.63 -3.69
N ASP A 47 4.39 -6.30 -4.59
CA ASP A 47 5.74 -5.86 -4.27
C ASP A 47 5.74 -4.55 -3.47
N LEU A 48 4.89 -3.59 -3.86
CA LEU A 48 4.72 -2.31 -3.16
C LEU A 48 4.30 -2.48 -1.69
N PHE A 49 3.49 -3.51 -1.38
CA PHE A 49 3.08 -3.83 -0.01
C PHE A 49 4.02 -4.81 0.69
N LEU A 50 5.16 -5.13 0.09
CA LEU A 50 6.15 -6.07 0.62
C LEU A 50 5.57 -7.46 0.88
N LEU A 51 4.65 -7.91 0.01
CA LEU A 51 4.00 -9.20 0.13
C LEU A 51 5.03 -10.33 0.10
N SER A 52 5.11 -11.10 1.17
CA SER A 52 6.15 -12.11 1.36
C SER A 52 5.60 -13.42 1.90
N GLY A 53 5.93 -14.52 1.23
CA GLY A 53 5.66 -15.87 1.71
C GLY A 53 6.49 -16.28 2.94
N GLU A 54 7.51 -15.51 3.31
CA GLU A 54 8.23 -15.70 4.56
C GLU A 54 7.46 -15.17 5.77
N ARG A 55 6.59 -14.16 5.56
CA ARG A 55 5.82 -13.52 6.62
C ARG A 55 4.36 -13.95 6.68
N LEU A 56 3.78 -14.38 5.57
CA LEU A 56 2.41 -14.88 5.50
C LEU A 56 2.39 -16.37 5.19
N ARG A 57 1.45 -17.08 5.81
CA ARG A 57 1.15 -18.47 5.43
C ARG A 57 0.54 -18.50 4.01
N PRO A 58 0.69 -19.62 3.28
CA PRO A 58 0.24 -19.71 1.89
C PRO A 58 -1.20 -19.23 1.67
N LYS A 59 -2.14 -19.66 2.50
CA LYS A 59 -3.55 -19.28 2.39
C LYS A 59 -3.78 -17.77 2.62
N ALA A 60 -3.04 -17.15 3.54
CA ALA A 60 -3.10 -15.71 3.79
C ALA A 60 -2.44 -14.93 2.64
N LEU A 61 -1.33 -15.46 2.11
CA LEU A 61 -0.66 -14.92 0.94
C LEU A 61 -1.58 -14.93 -0.28
N ASP A 62 -2.22 -16.08 -0.55
CA ASP A 62 -3.17 -16.24 -1.66
C ASP A 62 -4.39 -15.31 -1.49
N ALA A 63 -4.91 -15.17 -0.26
CA ALA A 63 -6.03 -14.28 0.01
C ALA A 63 -5.67 -12.82 -0.25
N PHE A 64 -4.46 -12.37 0.10
CA PHE A 64 -4.05 -10.99 -0.13
C PHE A 64 -3.71 -10.73 -1.59
N SER A 65 -2.93 -11.59 -2.24
CA SER A 65 -2.62 -11.46 -3.66
C SER A 65 -3.88 -11.55 -4.53
N GLY A 66 -4.80 -12.45 -4.21
CA GLY A 66 -6.10 -12.55 -4.88
C GLY A 66 -6.98 -11.33 -4.67
N TRP A 67 -6.94 -10.69 -3.48
CA TRP A 67 -7.62 -9.43 -3.25
C TRP A 67 -7.03 -8.30 -4.10
N ILE A 68 -5.69 -8.18 -4.15
CA ILE A 68 -5.00 -7.19 -5.00
C ILE A 68 -5.37 -7.41 -6.47
N ARG A 69 -5.32 -8.67 -6.95
CA ARG A 69 -5.71 -9.04 -8.31
C ARG A 69 -7.11 -8.54 -8.65
N LYS A 70 -8.06 -8.79 -7.76
CA LYS A 70 -9.45 -8.33 -7.93
C LYS A 70 -9.56 -6.81 -8.03
N GLN A 71 -8.77 -6.04 -7.27
CA GLN A 71 -8.77 -4.59 -7.38
C GLN A 71 -8.21 -4.13 -8.75
N VAL A 72 -7.18 -4.82 -9.27
CA VAL A 72 -6.63 -4.56 -10.62
C VAL A 72 -7.65 -4.90 -11.70
N GLU A 73 -8.27 -6.07 -11.65
CA GLU A 73 -9.31 -6.50 -12.61
C GLU A 73 -10.50 -5.53 -12.67
N GLN A 74 -10.87 -4.98 -11.52
CA GLN A 74 -11.97 -4.00 -11.40
C GLN A 74 -11.54 -2.58 -11.74
N ASN A 75 -10.26 -2.37 -12.02
CA ASN A 75 -9.68 -1.03 -12.21
C ASN A 75 -10.09 -0.08 -11.08
N THR A 76 -10.01 -0.56 -9.83
CA THR A 76 -10.39 0.21 -8.65
C THR A 76 -9.58 1.49 -8.58
N ALA A 77 -10.24 2.63 -8.37
CA ALA A 77 -9.57 3.92 -8.21
C ALA A 77 -8.57 3.88 -7.05
N TRP A 78 -7.44 4.56 -7.20
CA TRP A 78 -6.31 4.44 -6.26
C TRP A 78 -6.63 4.93 -4.84
N ASP A 79 -7.46 5.94 -4.73
CA ASP A 79 -7.99 6.44 -3.45
C ASP A 79 -8.90 5.41 -2.76
N GLU A 80 -9.78 4.76 -3.51
CA GLU A 80 -10.61 3.68 -3.00
C GLU A 80 -9.77 2.46 -2.62
N PHE A 81 -8.74 2.14 -3.39
CA PHE A 81 -7.80 1.08 -3.09
C PHE A 81 -7.08 1.37 -1.75
N ALA A 82 -6.55 2.58 -1.58
CA ALA A 82 -5.90 3.00 -0.34
C ALA A 82 -6.85 2.90 0.86
N ARG A 83 -8.08 3.38 0.71
CA ARG A 83 -9.12 3.31 1.75
C ARG A 83 -9.41 1.87 2.15
N LYS A 84 -9.60 0.98 1.19
CA LYS A 84 -9.87 -0.45 1.43
C LYS A 84 -8.72 -1.16 2.16
N VAL A 85 -7.46 -0.83 1.86
CA VAL A 85 -6.30 -1.43 2.55
C VAL A 85 -6.15 -0.86 3.96
N ILE A 86 -6.14 0.46 4.10
CA ILE A 86 -5.84 1.14 5.36
C ILE A 86 -6.96 0.89 6.38
N LEU A 87 -8.22 0.87 5.98
CA LEU A 87 -9.35 0.65 6.87
C LEU A 87 -9.75 -0.83 7.03
N ALA A 88 -8.98 -1.75 6.45
CA ALA A 88 -9.31 -3.17 6.52
C ALA A 88 -9.44 -3.68 7.96
N THR A 89 -10.52 -4.40 8.23
CA THR A 89 -10.81 -5.11 9.48
C THR A 89 -11.50 -6.42 9.21
N GLY A 90 -11.63 -7.27 10.23
CA GLY A 90 -12.27 -8.57 10.18
C GLY A 90 -11.29 -9.70 9.91
N ASN A 91 -11.79 -10.80 9.36
CA ASN A 91 -11.03 -12.03 9.18
C ASN A 91 -10.15 -11.97 7.92
N SER A 92 -8.88 -12.36 8.05
CA SER A 92 -7.87 -12.27 6.97
C SER A 92 -8.09 -13.24 5.82
N TYR A 93 -8.90 -14.29 6.00
CA TYR A 93 -9.25 -15.21 4.91
C TYR A 93 -10.53 -14.81 4.17
N GLU A 94 -11.41 -14.06 4.83
CA GLU A 94 -12.65 -13.56 4.24
C GLU A 94 -12.44 -12.20 3.53
N ASN A 95 -11.63 -11.35 4.13
CA ASN A 95 -11.23 -10.06 3.58
C ASN A 95 -9.71 -10.05 3.35
N GLY A 96 -9.28 -10.28 2.11
CA GLY A 96 -7.86 -10.38 1.77
C GLY A 96 -7.05 -9.13 2.14
N ALA A 97 -7.64 -7.92 2.10
CA ALA A 97 -6.98 -6.67 2.49
C ALA A 97 -6.48 -6.66 3.95
N VAL A 98 -7.14 -7.41 4.83
CA VAL A 98 -6.77 -7.53 6.25
C VAL A 98 -5.35 -8.08 6.43
N ASN A 99 -4.87 -8.86 5.45
CA ASN A 99 -3.51 -9.41 5.49
C ASN A 99 -2.42 -8.33 5.42
N PHE A 100 -2.74 -7.11 5.03
CA PHE A 100 -1.84 -5.98 5.20
C PHE A 100 -1.40 -5.82 6.66
N TYR A 101 -2.33 -5.91 7.61
CA TYR A 101 -2.04 -5.85 9.04
C TYR A 101 -1.50 -7.16 9.63
N ALA A 102 -1.78 -8.29 8.99
CA ALA A 102 -1.12 -9.55 9.35
C ALA A 102 0.36 -9.55 8.95
N LEU A 103 0.70 -8.85 7.87
CA LEU A 103 2.06 -8.68 7.35
C LEU A 103 2.84 -7.60 8.12
N HIS A 104 2.17 -6.47 8.45
CA HIS A 104 2.73 -5.30 9.14
C HIS A 104 2.06 -5.15 10.51
N GLN A 105 2.48 -5.96 11.49
CA GLN A 105 1.85 -6.01 12.83
C GLN A 105 2.29 -4.88 13.75
N ASP A 106 3.49 -4.32 13.51
CA ASP A 106 3.99 -3.17 14.28
C ASP A 106 3.44 -1.87 13.67
N PRO A 107 2.83 -0.97 14.47
CA PRO A 107 2.41 0.35 14.02
C PRO A 107 3.50 1.18 13.35
N LEU A 108 4.77 0.99 13.74
CA LEU A 108 5.92 1.65 13.12
C LEU A 108 6.13 1.16 11.69
N ASP A 109 6.16 -0.16 11.50
CA ASP A 109 6.33 -0.77 10.18
C ASP A 109 5.12 -0.47 9.27
N THR A 110 3.91 -0.42 9.86
CA THR A 110 2.70 -0.02 9.14
C THR A 110 2.79 1.41 8.63
N ALA A 111 3.23 2.36 9.48
CA ALA A 111 3.39 3.76 9.10
C ALA A 111 4.46 3.95 8.01
N GLU A 112 5.57 3.24 8.10
CA GLU A 112 6.63 3.25 7.08
C GLU A 112 6.12 2.73 5.74
N THR A 113 5.43 1.57 5.75
CA THR A 113 4.88 0.97 4.51
C THR A 113 3.80 1.85 3.89
N VAL A 114 2.89 2.42 4.67
CA VAL A 114 1.85 3.33 4.15
C VAL A 114 2.47 4.59 3.56
N SER A 115 3.47 5.17 4.23
CA SER A 115 4.18 6.36 3.73
C SER A 115 4.89 6.08 2.42
N MET A 116 5.58 4.95 2.32
CA MET A 116 6.27 4.53 1.09
C MET A 116 5.27 4.19 -0.02
N ALA A 117 4.28 3.35 0.27
CA ALA A 117 3.35 2.85 -0.74
C ALA A 117 2.47 3.96 -1.34
N PHE A 118 1.93 4.84 -0.50
CA PHE A 118 0.93 5.82 -0.93
C PHE A 118 1.47 7.24 -1.14
N MET A 119 2.62 7.57 -0.58
CA MET A 119 3.20 8.92 -0.71
C MET A 119 4.61 8.93 -1.30
N GLY A 120 5.23 7.76 -1.55
CA GLY A 120 6.61 7.68 -2.04
C GLY A 120 7.62 8.28 -1.06
N MET A 121 7.37 8.14 0.26
CA MET A 121 8.21 8.74 1.30
C MET A 121 8.84 7.69 2.20
N ALA A 122 10.15 7.63 2.24
CA ALA A 122 10.91 6.85 3.19
C ALA A 122 11.08 7.63 4.50
N ILE A 123 10.26 7.32 5.51
CA ILE A 123 10.30 8.01 6.81
C ILE A 123 11.10 7.26 7.89
N ASN A 124 11.63 6.08 7.57
CA ASN A 124 12.27 5.16 8.52
C ASN A 124 13.47 5.78 9.27
N CYS A 125 14.22 6.72 8.69
CA CYS A 125 15.28 7.43 9.39
C CYS A 125 14.74 8.25 10.58
N ALA A 126 13.51 8.77 10.47
CA ALA A 126 12.88 9.55 11.53
C ALA A 126 12.44 8.71 12.74
N ARG A 127 12.54 7.39 12.67
CA ARG A 127 12.30 6.47 13.80
C ARG A 127 13.25 6.70 14.99
N CYS A 128 14.51 7.05 14.72
CA CYS A 128 15.53 7.19 15.76
C CYS A 128 15.95 8.66 16.02
N HIS A 129 15.94 9.48 14.99
CA HIS A 129 16.34 10.89 15.03
C HIS A 129 15.59 11.65 13.93
N ASP A 130 15.68 12.98 13.93
CA ASP A 130 15.09 13.77 12.85
C ASP A 130 15.71 13.37 11.50
N HIS A 131 14.90 13.31 10.44
CA HIS A 131 15.36 12.82 9.14
C HIS A 131 16.50 13.70 8.60
N PRO A 132 17.64 13.12 8.18
CA PRO A 132 18.85 13.90 7.86
C PRO A 132 18.73 14.72 6.56
N LEU A 133 17.86 14.31 5.63
CA LEU A 133 17.71 14.92 4.31
C LEU A 133 16.31 15.50 4.05
N GLU A 134 15.34 15.07 4.84
CA GLU A 134 13.94 15.47 4.72
C GLU A 134 13.48 16.24 5.96
N LYS A 135 12.36 16.92 5.87
CA LYS A 135 11.81 17.76 6.97
C LYS A 135 11.16 16.98 8.11
N TRP A 136 11.11 15.66 8.02
CA TRP A 136 10.40 14.81 8.98
C TRP A 136 11.17 14.69 10.29
N THR A 137 10.53 15.10 11.37
CA THR A 137 11.07 14.95 12.71
C THR A 137 10.71 13.59 13.30
N ASN A 138 11.42 13.20 14.37
CA ASN A 138 11.07 12.02 15.15
C ASN A 138 9.63 12.12 15.71
N ASN A 139 9.16 13.33 16.06
CA ASN A 139 7.80 13.55 16.52
C ASN A 139 6.76 13.32 15.40
N ASP A 140 7.05 13.73 14.16
CA ASP A 140 6.18 13.47 13.00
C ASP A 140 6.05 11.98 12.75
N TYR A 141 7.15 11.24 12.83
CA TYR A 141 7.17 9.79 12.67
C TYR A 141 6.28 9.08 13.69
N TYR A 142 6.44 9.40 14.99
CA TYR A 142 5.61 8.79 16.05
C TYR A 142 4.17 9.26 16.01
N GLY A 143 3.90 10.48 15.57
CA GLY A 143 2.54 10.95 15.29
C GLY A 143 1.84 10.13 14.20
N MET A 144 2.54 9.88 13.09
CA MET A 144 2.05 9.03 12.00
C MET A 144 1.84 7.58 12.45
N ALA A 145 2.78 7.01 13.19
CA ALA A 145 2.67 5.66 13.72
C ALA A 145 1.52 5.51 14.74
N ASN A 146 1.22 6.56 15.51
CA ASN A 146 0.10 6.56 16.45
C ASN A 146 -1.28 6.52 15.80
N LEU A 147 -1.41 6.79 14.51
CA LEU A 147 -2.65 6.55 13.75
C LEU A 147 -2.98 5.05 13.67
N PHE A 148 -1.97 4.19 13.75
CA PHE A 148 -2.10 2.73 13.69
C PHE A 148 -1.99 2.05 15.05
N SER A 149 -1.68 2.78 16.12
CA SER A 149 -1.40 2.23 17.45
C SER A 149 -2.56 1.47 18.08
N ARG A 150 -3.79 1.68 17.60
CA ARG A 150 -5.01 1.00 18.07
C ARG A 150 -5.43 -0.20 17.24
N VAL A 151 -4.75 -0.49 16.16
CA VAL A 151 -5.00 -1.69 15.36
C VAL A 151 -4.44 -2.91 16.10
N ARG A 152 -5.24 -3.97 16.16
CA ARG A 152 -4.86 -5.24 16.78
C ARG A 152 -5.14 -6.38 15.82
N ALA A 153 -4.21 -7.32 15.78
CA ALA A 153 -4.37 -8.56 15.04
C ALA A 153 -4.36 -9.74 16.03
N LYS A 154 -5.47 -10.48 16.11
CA LYS A 154 -5.59 -11.66 16.95
C LYS A 154 -5.68 -12.91 16.05
N GLY A 155 -4.99 -13.96 16.39
CA GLY A 155 -5.05 -15.23 15.68
C GLY A 155 -4.39 -16.35 16.44
N TRP A 156 -4.59 -17.58 15.97
CA TRP A 156 -4.02 -18.78 16.57
C TRP A 156 -2.49 -18.73 16.59
N GLY A 157 -1.94 -18.94 17.79
CA GLY A 157 -0.49 -19.04 17.98
C GLY A 157 0.25 -17.72 18.17
N GLY A 158 -0.41 -16.56 18.00
CA GLY A 158 0.21 -15.22 18.19
C GLY A 158 1.37 -14.91 17.22
N ASP A 159 2.12 -15.91 16.81
CA ASP A 159 3.19 -15.84 15.82
C ASP A 159 2.66 -16.34 14.47
N PHE A 160 2.84 -15.53 13.42
CA PHE A 160 2.45 -15.92 12.05
C PHE A 160 3.10 -17.22 11.58
N ARG A 161 4.21 -17.64 12.17
CA ARG A 161 4.90 -18.88 11.88
C ARG A 161 4.30 -20.12 12.55
N ASN A 162 3.55 -19.95 13.62
CA ASN A 162 3.05 -20.99 14.50
C ASN A 162 1.55 -21.18 14.46
N GLY A 163 0.85 -20.84 13.42
CA GLY A 163 -0.58 -21.03 13.28
C GLY A 163 -0.97 -21.36 11.87
N ASP A 164 -2.27 -21.39 11.61
CA ASP A 164 -2.83 -21.53 10.27
C ASP A 164 -2.67 -20.25 9.42
N GLY A 165 -2.25 -19.14 10.03
CA GLY A 165 -2.11 -17.83 9.39
C GLY A 165 -3.38 -16.99 9.41
N ASN A 166 -4.48 -17.53 9.96
CA ASN A 166 -5.72 -16.75 10.10
C ASN A 166 -5.58 -15.66 11.16
N ARG A 167 -6.05 -14.47 10.86
CA ARG A 167 -6.03 -13.32 11.76
C ARG A 167 -7.38 -12.59 11.71
N ASP A 168 -7.80 -12.15 12.88
CA ASP A 168 -8.92 -11.21 13.04
C ASP A 168 -8.33 -9.85 13.41
N VAL A 169 -8.47 -8.87 12.52
CA VAL A 169 -7.99 -7.51 12.74
C VAL A 169 -9.15 -6.62 13.18
N TYR A 170 -8.92 -5.87 14.24
CA TYR A 170 -9.90 -4.97 14.85
C TYR A 170 -9.21 -3.74 15.44
N VAL A 171 -9.98 -2.71 15.70
CA VAL A 171 -9.50 -1.46 16.31
C VAL A 171 -10.00 -1.40 17.76
N VAL A 172 -9.12 -1.02 18.66
CA VAL A 172 -9.45 -0.81 20.09
C VAL A 172 -9.57 0.69 20.37
N GLU A 173 -10.37 1.04 21.37
CA GLU A 173 -10.64 2.43 21.74
C GLU A 173 -9.42 3.16 22.34
N ARG A 174 -8.50 2.40 22.93
CA ARG A 174 -7.34 2.95 23.65
C ARG A 174 -6.07 2.20 23.30
N GLY A 175 -4.97 2.87 23.44
CA GLY A 175 -3.62 2.32 23.21
C GLY A 175 -2.80 3.29 22.39
N GLU A 176 -1.78 3.82 23.03
CA GLU A 176 -0.88 4.81 22.44
C GLU A 176 0.52 4.22 22.31
N LEU A 177 1.18 4.56 21.24
CA LEU A 177 2.58 4.25 21.02
C LEU A 177 3.44 5.29 21.76
N ILE A 178 4.25 4.83 22.70
CA ILE A 178 5.18 5.70 23.44
C ILE A 178 6.41 5.97 22.57
N GLN A 179 6.74 7.23 22.41
CA GLN A 179 8.00 7.64 21.77
C GLN A 179 9.15 7.42 22.77
N PRO A 180 10.14 6.55 22.48
CA PRO A 180 11.17 6.19 23.46
C PRO A 180 12.02 7.38 23.91
N ARG A 181 12.24 8.35 23.02
CA ARG A 181 13.09 9.52 23.31
C ARG A 181 12.49 10.46 24.36
N LEU A 182 11.18 10.61 24.38
CA LEU A 182 10.48 11.53 25.30
C LEU A 182 9.79 10.79 26.44
N GLY A 183 9.54 9.48 26.31
CA GLY A 183 8.81 8.68 27.30
C GLY A 183 7.30 8.94 27.29
N GLU A 184 6.79 9.63 26.28
CA GLU A 184 5.37 9.97 26.12
C GLU A 184 4.88 9.74 24.68
N PRO A 185 3.57 9.57 24.46
CA PRO A 185 3.03 9.42 23.12
C PRO A 185 2.99 10.75 22.38
N GLN A 186 3.24 10.72 21.07
CA GLN A 186 3.00 11.86 20.20
C GLN A 186 1.53 11.87 19.73
N PRO A 187 0.88 13.06 19.62
CA PRO A 187 -0.48 13.15 19.08
C PRO A 187 -0.58 12.46 17.73
N PRO A 188 -1.59 11.56 17.55
CA PRO A 188 -1.78 10.88 16.27
C PRO A 188 -2.07 11.92 15.18
N ARG A 189 -1.26 11.95 14.14
CA ARG A 189 -1.43 12.88 13.02
C ARG A 189 -0.82 12.34 11.73
N PRO A 190 -1.41 12.63 10.58
CA PRO A 190 -0.74 12.44 9.29
C PRO A 190 0.51 13.33 9.20
N LEU A 191 1.43 12.99 8.31
CA LEU A 191 2.57 13.85 8.00
C LEU A 191 2.07 15.20 7.48
N GLN A 192 2.37 16.29 8.19
CA GLN A 192 1.86 17.65 7.92
C GLN A 192 0.34 17.84 8.08
N GLY A 193 -0.39 16.84 8.56
CA GLY A 193 -1.81 16.96 8.85
C GLY A 193 -2.08 17.42 10.27
N GLU A 194 -3.34 17.71 10.54
CA GLU A 194 -3.82 18.10 11.86
C GLU A 194 -3.86 16.88 12.81
N PRO A 195 -3.58 17.06 14.10
CA PRO A 195 -3.61 15.98 15.06
C PRO A 195 -5.05 15.55 15.41
N VAL A 196 -5.22 14.26 15.67
CA VAL A 196 -6.45 13.70 16.27
C VAL A 196 -6.28 13.67 17.79
N SER A 197 -7.35 13.97 18.51
CA SER A 197 -7.36 13.90 19.97
C SER A 197 -7.09 12.48 20.47
N PHE A 198 -6.32 12.35 21.55
CA PHE A 198 -6.15 11.06 22.25
C PHE A 198 -7.47 10.50 22.80
N GLU A 199 -8.39 11.38 23.16
CA GLU A 199 -9.70 11.03 23.72
C GLU A 199 -10.71 10.56 22.66
N SER A 200 -10.42 10.79 21.36
CA SER A 200 -11.29 10.29 20.29
C SER A 200 -11.34 8.76 20.32
N THR A 201 -12.55 8.22 20.27
CA THR A 201 -12.84 6.78 20.15
C THR A 201 -13.01 6.34 18.69
N GLU A 202 -13.01 7.29 17.75
CA GLU A 202 -13.10 7.02 16.31
C GLU A 202 -11.85 6.30 15.81
N ASP A 203 -12.00 5.59 14.70
CA ASP A 203 -10.87 4.97 14.02
C ASP A 203 -9.96 6.05 13.41
N ARG A 204 -8.80 6.25 14.01
CA ARG A 204 -7.82 7.25 13.58
C ARG A 204 -7.36 7.09 12.14
N ARG A 205 -7.51 5.89 11.58
CA ARG A 205 -7.15 5.60 10.19
C ARG A 205 -8.10 6.28 9.21
N GLU A 206 -9.36 6.55 9.60
CA GLU A 206 -10.29 7.33 8.77
C GLU A 206 -9.76 8.75 8.55
N HIS A 207 -9.30 9.39 9.63
CA HIS A 207 -8.66 10.71 9.53
C HIS A 207 -7.42 10.68 8.62
N LEU A 208 -6.60 9.61 8.72
CA LEU A 208 -5.46 9.44 7.83
C LEU A 208 -5.88 9.33 6.37
N VAL A 209 -6.87 8.49 6.07
CA VAL A 209 -7.30 8.26 4.69
C VAL A 209 -7.93 9.52 4.10
N ASP A 210 -8.76 10.23 4.87
CA ASP A 210 -9.38 11.48 4.40
C ASP A 210 -8.32 12.54 4.09
N TRP A 211 -7.30 12.68 4.93
CA TRP A 211 -6.16 13.54 4.64
C TRP A 211 -5.35 13.05 3.44
N LEU A 212 -5.10 11.73 3.35
CA LEU A 212 -4.27 11.12 2.31
C LEU A 212 -4.83 11.42 0.90
N VAL A 213 -6.15 11.30 0.74
CA VAL A 213 -6.82 11.50 -0.57
C VAL A 213 -7.28 12.95 -0.81
N SER A 214 -7.08 13.85 0.16
CA SER A 214 -7.47 15.25 0.03
C SER A 214 -6.70 15.97 -1.09
N GLU A 215 -7.29 17.01 -1.65
CA GLU A 215 -6.64 17.86 -2.65
C GLU A 215 -5.41 18.61 -2.09
N ASP A 216 -5.37 18.84 -0.77
CA ASP A 216 -4.25 19.47 -0.09
C ASP A 216 -3.03 18.55 0.03
N ASN A 217 -3.21 17.25 -0.07
CA ASN A 217 -2.12 16.28 -0.05
C ASN A 217 -1.61 15.97 -1.46
N ALA A 218 -0.66 16.76 -1.90
CA ALA A 218 -0.06 16.54 -3.22
C ALA A 218 0.79 15.26 -3.33
N TYR A 219 1.25 14.67 -2.22
CA TYR A 219 2.15 13.51 -2.26
C TYR A 219 1.46 12.25 -2.78
N PHE A 220 0.22 12.01 -2.36
CA PHE A 220 -0.54 10.84 -2.78
C PHE A 220 -0.65 10.74 -4.32
N TRP A 221 -1.12 11.82 -4.94
CA TRP A 221 -1.33 11.85 -6.39
C TRP A 221 -0.04 11.90 -7.17
N LYS A 222 0.97 12.62 -6.66
CA LYS A 222 2.30 12.68 -7.29
C LYS A 222 3.01 11.34 -7.24
N ALA A 223 2.95 10.64 -6.11
CA ALA A 223 3.61 9.34 -5.96
C ALA A 223 3.06 8.31 -6.95
N ILE A 224 1.73 8.13 -7.01
CA ILE A 224 1.15 7.16 -7.94
C ILE A 224 1.39 7.55 -9.39
N THR A 225 1.27 8.84 -9.74
CA THR A 225 1.54 9.32 -11.10
C THR A 225 2.99 9.06 -11.50
N ASN A 226 3.94 9.41 -10.65
CA ASN A 226 5.36 9.19 -10.90
C ASN A 226 5.70 7.71 -11.07
N ARG A 227 5.11 6.85 -10.23
CA ARG A 227 5.34 5.40 -10.26
C ARG A 227 4.77 4.78 -11.52
N VAL A 228 3.54 5.09 -11.90
CA VAL A 228 2.93 4.60 -13.15
C VAL A 228 3.70 5.12 -14.36
N TRP A 229 4.08 6.38 -14.35
CA TRP A 229 4.93 6.96 -15.40
C TRP A 229 6.24 6.20 -15.55
N ALA A 230 6.95 5.93 -14.45
CA ALA A 230 8.21 5.18 -14.47
C ALA A 230 8.04 3.76 -15.02
N PHE A 231 6.94 3.08 -14.70
CA PHE A 231 6.67 1.74 -15.21
C PHE A 231 6.46 1.70 -16.72
N PHE A 232 5.83 2.72 -17.30
CA PHE A 232 5.61 2.78 -18.74
C PHE A 232 6.80 3.36 -19.54
N LEU A 233 7.56 4.28 -18.95
CA LEU A 233 8.57 5.02 -19.66
C LEU A 233 10.01 4.70 -19.21
N GLY A 234 10.17 3.84 -18.22
CA GLY A 234 11.46 3.36 -17.72
C GLY A 234 12.14 4.30 -16.71
N VAL A 235 11.68 5.55 -16.59
CA VAL A 235 12.20 6.54 -15.64
C VAL A 235 11.05 7.40 -15.13
N GLY A 236 11.04 7.76 -13.84
CA GLY A 236 10.04 8.64 -13.25
C GLY A 236 10.19 10.09 -13.71
N ILE A 237 9.12 10.88 -13.55
CA ILE A 237 9.19 12.35 -13.68
C ILE A 237 10.14 12.91 -12.62
N VAL A 238 10.09 12.32 -11.43
CA VAL A 238 11.12 12.44 -10.38
C VAL A 238 11.91 11.13 -10.39
N GLU A 239 13.22 11.21 -10.48
CA GLU A 239 14.10 10.06 -10.77
C GLU A 239 14.02 8.97 -9.69
N ASN A 240 13.93 9.36 -8.42
CA ASN A 240 13.67 8.43 -7.30
C ASN A 240 12.17 8.18 -7.19
N VAL A 241 11.75 6.96 -7.46
CA VAL A 241 10.34 6.55 -7.43
C VAL A 241 9.94 5.99 -6.06
N ASP A 242 10.97 5.62 -5.26
CA ASP A 242 10.86 5.04 -3.90
C ASP A 242 11.82 5.74 -2.94
#